data_af9d8a054b51598ed9a37adba4d5dcc4
#
_entry.id   af9d8a054b51598ed9a37adba4d5dcc4
#
_cell.length_a   1.000
_cell.length_b   1.000
_cell.length_c   1.000
_cell.angle_alpha   90.00
_cell.angle_beta   90.00
_cell.angle_gamma   90.00
#
_symmetry.space_group_name_H-M   'P 1'
#
loop_
_entity.id
_entity.type
_entity.pdbx_description
1 polymer ?
#
loop_
_entity_poly.entity_id
_entity_poly.type
_entity_poly.pdbx_seq_one_letter_code
_entity_poly.pdbx_strand_id
1 'polypeptide(L)'
;MPLENRLTIKSYLVYQQRNELFRVRASGAGKWQIQIADAALFAALVASAEQPKDRITASQQGDSHRATTSSCFLLIYHQHSIFPRPDLVLAQGQTDGSVLLSYGFTPKPVLLLVENEENFFRFQQLLPLGQLMQATEFSLANVDVALAAGSRVGSALLQPFLSQYQQIWCAFDYDAAALELYDHLAKRYGNCLQFLAAPDLTPWYGKFQAQPKSPSQLAKAVEFARQHRLDGLADAFLTTKHFLEQEVLLAE
;
A
#
# COMPACT_ATOMS: atom_id res chain seq x y z
N MET A 1 -16.20 23.18 -5.43
CA MET A 1 -16.49 21.86 -4.81
C MET A 1 -17.67 22.03 -3.87
N PRO A 2 -18.70 21.18 -3.95
CA PRO A 2 -19.83 21.26 -3.02
C PRO A 2 -19.31 21.03 -1.58
N LEU A 3 -19.86 21.77 -0.64
CA LEU A 3 -19.55 21.69 0.79
C LEU A 3 -19.71 20.26 1.36
N GLU A 4 -20.59 19.50 0.78
CA GLU A 4 -20.92 18.12 1.18
C GLU A 4 -19.73 17.16 1.22
N ASN A 5 -18.76 17.30 0.30
CA ASN A 5 -17.56 16.47 0.27
C ASN A 5 -16.45 16.89 1.23
N ARG A 6 -16.57 18.06 1.85
CA ARG A 6 -15.62 18.53 2.87
C ARG A 6 -16.07 18.24 4.30
N LEU A 7 -17.34 17.89 4.47
CA LEU A 7 -17.98 17.69 5.78
C LEU A 7 -18.03 16.22 6.24
N THR A 8 -17.29 15.32 5.63
CA THR A 8 -16.97 14.00 6.22
C THR A 8 -16.14 14.11 7.51
N ILE A 9 -16.01 15.33 7.99
CA ILE A 9 -15.28 15.73 9.16
C ILE A 9 -16.02 15.24 10.38
N LYS A 10 -15.41 14.26 11.03
CA LYS A 10 -15.76 13.83 12.38
C LYS A 10 -17.26 14.06 12.63
N SER A 11 -18.06 13.30 11.91
CA SER A 11 -19.52 13.42 11.79
C SER A 11 -20.25 13.64 13.13
N TYR A 12 -19.63 13.23 14.24
CA TYR A 12 -20.15 13.38 15.59
C TYR A 12 -20.14 14.83 16.09
N LEU A 13 -19.04 15.58 15.90
CA LEU A 13 -18.96 16.99 16.35
C LEU A 13 -19.88 17.89 15.52
N VAL A 14 -19.93 17.67 14.21
CA VAL A 14 -20.86 18.41 13.32
C VAL A 14 -22.31 18.07 13.65
N TYR A 15 -22.62 16.85 14.01
CA TYR A 15 -23.96 16.46 14.42
C TYR A 15 -24.38 17.11 15.74
N GLN A 16 -23.51 17.20 16.73
CA GLN A 16 -23.80 17.85 18.01
C GLN A 16 -23.95 19.38 17.88
N GLN A 17 -23.15 20.03 17.03
CA GLN A 17 -23.13 21.47 16.85
C GLN A 17 -24.01 21.97 15.69
N ARG A 18 -24.68 21.09 14.95
CA ARG A 18 -25.43 21.47 13.74
C ARG A 18 -26.48 22.55 13.96
N ASN A 19 -27.15 22.55 15.12
CA ASN A 19 -28.20 23.51 15.44
C ASN A 19 -27.64 24.90 15.82
N GLU A 20 -26.39 24.93 16.25
CA GLU A 20 -25.66 26.17 16.53
C GLU A 20 -25.03 26.72 15.24
N LEU A 21 -24.55 25.84 14.37
CA LEU A 21 -23.91 26.16 13.11
C LEU A 21 -24.88 26.57 12.01
N PHE A 22 -26.06 25.93 11.94
CA PHE A 22 -26.98 26.07 10.81
C PHE A 22 -28.41 26.30 11.25
N ARG A 23 -29.10 27.21 10.54
CA ARG A 23 -30.55 27.31 10.52
C ARG A 23 -31.06 26.69 9.25
N VAL A 24 -31.93 25.68 9.38
CA VAL A 24 -32.48 24.94 8.25
C VAL A 24 -33.96 25.23 8.12
N ARG A 25 -34.40 25.70 6.95
CA ARG A 25 -35.81 25.95 6.62
C ARG A 25 -36.22 25.16 5.39
N ALA A 26 -37.40 24.58 5.40
CA ALA A 26 -37.99 23.97 4.22
C ALA A 26 -38.30 25.04 3.19
N SER A 27 -37.88 24.83 1.94
CA SER A 27 -38.06 25.74 0.79
C SER A 27 -39.04 25.23 -0.25
N GLY A 28 -39.83 24.19 0.09
CA GLY A 28 -40.81 23.54 -0.80
C GLY A 28 -40.25 22.39 -1.63
N ALA A 29 -41.10 21.47 -2.06
CA ALA A 29 -40.78 20.34 -2.97
C ALA A 29 -39.49 19.55 -2.59
N GLY A 30 -39.27 19.27 -1.29
CA GLY A 30 -38.11 18.52 -0.82
C GLY A 30 -36.79 19.31 -0.77
N LYS A 31 -36.84 20.62 -1.01
CA LYS A 31 -35.67 21.51 -0.94
C LYS A 31 -35.55 22.16 0.44
N TRP A 32 -34.30 22.33 0.89
CA TRP A 32 -33.97 22.95 2.15
C TRP A 32 -33.07 24.16 1.93
N GLN A 33 -33.35 25.25 2.59
CA GLN A 33 -32.47 26.41 2.67
C GLN A 33 -31.65 26.30 3.95
N ILE A 34 -30.31 26.30 3.81
CA ILE A 34 -29.37 26.24 4.92
C ILE A 34 -28.74 27.62 5.06
N GLN A 35 -28.83 28.22 6.23
CA GLN A 35 -28.20 29.47 6.58
C GLN A 35 -27.20 29.24 7.71
N ILE A 36 -25.98 29.78 7.57
CA ILE A 36 -24.97 29.76 8.64
C ILE A 36 -25.49 30.60 9.78
N ALA A 37 -25.67 30.05 10.97
CA ALA A 37 -26.18 30.73 12.16
C ALA A 37 -25.05 31.44 12.92
N ASP A 38 -23.87 30.83 12.98
CA ASP A 38 -22.66 31.38 13.57
C ASP A 38 -21.50 31.34 12.58
N ALA A 39 -21.11 32.49 12.07
CA ALA A 39 -20.05 32.60 11.07
C ALA A 39 -18.66 32.32 11.66
N ALA A 40 -18.42 32.61 12.93
CA ALA A 40 -17.12 32.34 13.57
C ALA A 40 -16.94 30.85 13.83
N LEU A 41 -17.97 30.18 14.33
CA LEU A 41 -17.98 28.75 14.55
C LEU A 41 -17.86 27.99 13.22
N PHE A 42 -18.53 28.46 12.15
CA PHE A 42 -18.42 27.92 10.81
C PHE A 42 -17.02 28.08 10.22
N ALA A 43 -16.39 29.27 10.38
CA ALA A 43 -15.02 29.53 9.95
C ALA A 43 -14.03 28.62 10.70
N ALA A 44 -14.19 28.41 12.01
CA ALA A 44 -13.38 27.49 12.79
C ALA A 44 -13.54 26.04 12.30
N LEU A 45 -14.75 25.62 11.95
CA LEU A 45 -15.02 24.32 11.36
C LEU A 45 -14.32 24.16 10.01
N VAL A 46 -14.41 25.15 9.12
CA VAL A 46 -13.75 25.15 7.82
C VAL A 46 -12.23 25.08 7.98
N ALA A 47 -11.65 25.89 8.87
CA ALA A 47 -10.23 25.86 9.18
C ALA A 47 -9.78 24.50 9.75
N SER A 48 -10.62 23.87 10.60
CA SER A 48 -10.35 22.52 11.08
C SER A 48 -10.42 21.44 10.00
N ALA A 49 -11.10 21.74 8.88
CA ALA A 49 -11.25 20.87 7.73
C ALA A 49 -10.13 21.03 6.69
N GLU A 50 -9.41 22.15 6.72
CA GLU A 50 -8.26 22.35 5.85
C GLU A 50 -7.17 21.32 6.18
N GLN A 51 -6.63 20.71 5.13
CA GLN A 51 -5.54 19.79 5.33
C GLN A 51 -4.29 20.56 5.73
N PRO A 52 -3.62 20.17 6.83
CA PRO A 52 -2.37 20.81 7.23
C PRO A 52 -1.30 20.61 6.15
N LYS A 53 -0.44 21.60 5.98
CA LYS A 53 0.60 21.60 4.94
C LYS A 53 1.62 20.47 5.12
N ASP A 54 1.87 20.08 6.36
CA ASP A 54 2.83 19.05 6.74
C ASP A 54 2.46 18.39 8.07
N ARG A 55 3.17 17.33 8.43
CA ARG A 55 2.94 16.57 9.66
C ARG A 55 3.23 17.37 10.93
N ILE A 56 4.11 18.35 10.89
CA ILE A 56 4.42 19.21 12.05
C ILE A 56 3.21 20.07 12.35
N THR A 57 2.69 20.76 11.33
CA THR A 57 1.45 21.55 11.44
C THR A 57 0.26 20.67 11.86
N ALA A 58 0.14 19.48 11.28
CA ALA A 58 -0.89 18.52 11.65
C ALA A 58 -0.77 18.08 13.12
N SER A 59 0.43 17.86 13.60
CA SER A 59 0.72 17.49 15.00
C SER A 59 0.35 18.61 15.96
N GLN A 60 0.67 19.86 15.61
CA GLN A 60 0.27 21.03 16.39
C GLN A 60 -1.24 21.20 16.47
N GLN A 61 -1.98 20.70 15.49
CA GLN A 61 -3.45 20.62 15.46
C GLN A 61 -4.01 19.36 16.13
N GLY A 62 -3.16 18.56 16.78
CA GLY A 62 -3.55 17.39 17.58
C GLY A 62 -3.67 16.07 16.82
N ASP A 63 -3.38 16.01 15.51
CA ASP A 63 -3.45 14.76 14.73
C ASP A 63 -2.47 14.78 13.55
N SER A 64 -1.27 14.22 13.77
CA SER A 64 -0.22 14.13 12.74
C SER A 64 -0.60 13.29 11.51
N HIS A 65 -1.61 12.41 11.64
CA HIS A 65 -2.08 11.56 10.54
C HIS A 65 -2.91 12.31 9.50
N ARG A 66 -3.31 13.55 9.78
CA ARG A 66 -4.02 14.42 8.82
C ARG A 66 -3.13 14.91 7.67
N ALA A 67 -1.81 14.80 7.79
CA ALA A 67 -0.89 15.14 6.72
C ALA A 67 -0.03 13.94 6.31
N THR A 68 0.27 13.86 5.02
CA THR A 68 1.23 12.90 4.48
C THR A 68 2.66 13.30 4.83
N THR A 69 3.56 12.34 4.90
CA THR A 69 4.99 12.64 5.03
C THR A 69 5.52 13.31 3.75
N SER A 70 6.42 14.27 3.90
CA SER A 70 7.12 14.92 2.79
C SER A 70 8.25 14.09 2.22
N SER A 71 8.61 12.97 2.87
CA SER A 71 9.69 12.09 2.44
C SER A 71 9.29 10.62 2.62
N CYS A 72 9.78 9.78 1.73
CA CYS A 72 9.64 8.33 1.79
C CYS A 72 10.92 7.68 1.30
N PHE A 73 11.15 6.43 1.67
CA PHE A 73 12.33 5.71 1.24
C PHE A 73 12.07 4.21 1.02
N LEU A 74 12.92 3.59 0.18
CA LEU A 74 13.03 2.15 0.04
C LEU A 74 14.46 1.71 0.32
N LEU A 75 14.62 0.55 0.94
CA LEU A 75 15.89 -0.18 0.94
C LEU A 75 15.91 -1.10 -0.28
N ILE A 76 17.07 -1.18 -0.93
CA ILE A 76 17.19 -1.92 -2.19
C ILE A 76 18.56 -2.59 -2.30
N TYR A 77 18.57 -3.82 -2.83
CA TYR A 77 19.77 -4.47 -3.34
C TYR A 77 19.78 -4.42 -4.86
N HIS A 78 20.88 -4.06 -5.44
CA HIS A 78 21.14 -4.06 -6.87
C HIS A 78 22.51 -4.68 -7.17
N GLN A 79 22.88 -4.83 -8.41
CA GLN A 79 24.08 -5.55 -8.86
C GLN A 79 25.39 -5.13 -8.16
N HIS A 80 25.49 -3.87 -7.72
CA HIS A 80 26.71 -3.32 -7.09
C HIS A 80 26.57 -3.09 -5.59
N SER A 81 25.45 -3.52 -4.98
CA SER A 81 25.28 -3.42 -3.53
C SER A 81 26.29 -4.28 -2.79
N ILE A 82 26.81 -3.75 -1.69
CA ILE A 82 27.78 -4.44 -0.82
C ILE A 82 27.04 -5.14 0.30
N PHE A 83 26.78 -6.44 0.12
CA PHE A 83 26.10 -7.23 1.15
C PHE A 83 26.85 -7.20 2.50
N PRO A 84 26.17 -7.06 3.66
CA PRO A 84 24.71 -7.06 3.83
C PRO A 84 24.07 -5.65 3.84
N ARG A 85 24.69 -4.66 3.23
CA ARG A 85 24.23 -3.27 3.24
C ARG A 85 23.35 -2.98 2.03
N PRO A 86 22.03 -2.81 2.20
CA PRO A 86 21.19 -2.31 1.12
C PRO A 86 21.47 -0.82 0.86
N ASP A 87 21.26 -0.41 -0.37
CA ASP A 87 21.25 0.98 -0.77
C ASP A 87 19.92 1.64 -0.44
N LEU A 88 19.91 2.96 -0.40
CA LEU A 88 18.73 3.77 -0.10
C LEU A 88 18.24 4.48 -1.35
N VAL A 89 16.96 4.35 -1.64
CA VAL A 89 16.23 5.23 -2.54
C VAL A 89 15.42 6.21 -1.67
N LEU A 90 15.77 7.50 -1.73
CA LEU A 90 15.05 8.55 -1.03
C LEU A 90 14.16 9.31 -2.01
N ALA A 91 12.90 9.50 -1.66
CA ALA A 91 11.93 10.28 -2.40
C ALA A 91 11.42 11.43 -1.53
N GLN A 92 11.54 12.67 -2.00
CA GLN A 92 11.15 13.87 -1.28
C GLN A 92 10.19 14.71 -2.12
N GLY A 93 9.00 14.98 -1.55
CA GLY A 93 8.04 15.89 -2.16
C GLY A 93 8.55 17.33 -2.13
N GLN A 94 8.43 18.02 -3.25
CA GLN A 94 8.80 19.42 -3.39
C GLN A 94 7.57 20.33 -3.25
N THR A 95 7.79 21.61 -3.02
CA THR A 95 6.71 22.60 -2.85
C THR A 95 5.89 22.84 -4.11
N ASP A 96 6.47 22.53 -5.29
CA ASP A 96 5.80 22.62 -6.60
C ASP A 96 4.98 21.35 -6.95
N GLY A 97 4.96 20.37 -6.04
CA GLY A 97 4.27 19.09 -6.25
C GLY A 97 5.10 18.02 -6.96
N SER A 98 6.33 18.34 -7.40
CA SER A 98 7.26 17.35 -7.96
C SER A 98 7.86 16.47 -6.86
N VAL A 99 8.52 15.38 -7.26
CA VAL A 99 9.25 14.49 -6.36
C VAL A 99 10.73 14.47 -6.74
N LEU A 100 11.59 14.81 -5.80
CA LEU A 100 13.02 14.64 -5.92
C LEU A 100 13.40 13.22 -5.51
N LEU A 101 14.02 12.48 -6.43
CA LEU A 101 14.57 11.14 -6.17
C LEU A 101 16.08 11.23 -5.95
N SER A 102 16.59 10.53 -4.94
CA SER A 102 18.02 10.41 -4.67
C SER A 102 18.39 8.94 -4.47
N TYR A 103 19.21 8.41 -5.39
CA TYR A 103 19.80 7.07 -5.35
C TYR A 103 21.05 7.03 -6.25
N GLY A 104 21.96 6.07 -6.00
CA GLY A 104 23.28 6.04 -6.61
C GLY A 104 23.53 4.90 -7.61
N PHE A 105 22.49 4.34 -8.22
CA PHE A 105 22.61 3.21 -9.15
C PHE A 105 21.68 3.38 -10.37
N THR A 106 21.83 2.53 -11.37
CA THR A 106 20.91 2.46 -12.52
C THR A 106 19.93 1.32 -12.31
N PRO A 107 18.61 1.59 -12.21
CA PRO A 107 17.60 0.53 -12.04
C PRO A 107 17.62 -0.48 -13.18
N LYS A 108 17.43 -1.74 -12.85
CA LYS A 108 17.22 -2.83 -13.81
C LYS A 108 15.78 -2.77 -14.39
N PRO A 109 15.51 -3.49 -15.50
CA PRO A 109 14.14 -3.54 -16.03
C PRO A 109 13.14 -4.21 -15.08
N VAL A 110 13.62 -5.10 -14.20
CA VAL A 110 12.78 -5.90 -13.30
C VAL A 110 13.06 -5.56 -11.84
N LEU A 111 12.00 -5.44 -11.05
CA LEU A 111 12.05 -5.25 -9.60
C LEU A 111 11.36 -6.43 -8.90
N LEU A 112 12.00 -6.97 -7.87
CA LEU A 112 11.37 -7.85 -6.89
C LEU A 112 11.06 -7.04 -5.63
N LEU A 113 9.78 -6.82 -5.35
CA LEU A 113 9.30 -6.23 -4.10
C LEU A 113 9.10 -7.32 -3.07
N VAL A 114 9.82 -7.26 -1.97
CA VAL A 114 9.75 -8.22 -0.87
C VAL A 114 9.01 -7.58 0.30
N GLU A 115 8.01 -8.27 0.85
CA GLU A 115 7.15 -7.68 1.88
C GLU A 115 7.86 -7.55 3.21
N ASN A 116 8.49 -8.61 3.70
CA ASN A 116 9.08 -8.66 5.02
C ASN A 116 10.61 -8.55 5.02
N GLU A 117 11.14 -8.15 6.18
CA GLU A 117 12.56 -7.85 6.33
C GLU A 117 13.43 -9.12 6.28
N GLU A 118 12.96 -10.23 6.85
CA GLU A 118 13.75 -11.48 6.88
C GLU A 118 14.01 -12.00 5.46
N ASN A 119 12.97 -12.06 4.63
CA ASN A 119 13.08 -12.45 3.23
C ASN A 119 13.91 -11.46 2.42
N PHE A 120 13.81 -10.16 2.73
CA PHE A 120 14.59 -9.13 2.06
C PHE A 120 16.09 -9.30 2.36
N PHE A 121 16.48 -9.51 3.61
CA PHE A 121 17.90 -9.74 3.95
C PHE A 121 18.39 -11.11 3.51
N ARG A 122 17.50 -12.06 3.24
CA ARG A 122 17.79 -13.38 2.65
C ARG A 122 17.47 -13.46 1.16
N PHE A 123 17.42 -12.35 0.44
CA PHE A 123 17.06 -12.32 -0.97
C PHE A 123 17.83 -13.31 -1.83
N GLN A 124 19.06 -13.65 -1.46
CA GLN A 124 19.88 -14.65 -2.14
C GLN A 124 19.22 -16.05 -2.15
N GLN A 125 18.40 -16.37 -1.17
CA GLN A 125 17.58 -17.58 -1.13
C GLN A 125 16.24 -17.40 -1.85
N LEU A 126 15.71 -16.18 -1.85
CA LEU A 126 14.45 -15.84 -2.50
C LEU A 126 14.56 -15.80 -4.04
N LEU A 127 15.68 -15.30 -4.58
CA LEU A 127 15.88 -15.22 -6.04
C LEU A 127 15.76 -16.58 -6.76
N PRO A 128 16.44 -17.66 -6.32
CA PRO A 128 16.26 -18.99 -6.91
C PRO A 128 14.82 -19.51 -6.80
N LEU A 129 14.14 -19.23 -5.69
CA LEU A 129 12.73 -19.58 -5.52
C LEU A 129 11.84 -18.85 -6.54
N GLY A 130 12.06 -17.54 -6.72
CA GLY A 130 11.36 -16.75 -7.74
C GLY A 130 11.57 -17.31 -9.16
N GLN A 131 12.79 -17.71 -9.49
CA GLN A 131 13.10 -18.34 -10.76
C GLN A 131 12.35 -19.67 -10.93
N LEU A 132 12.31 -20.52 -9.89
CA LEU A 132 11.58 -21.79 -9.93
C LEU A 132 10.07 -21.56 -10.14
N MET A 133 9.51 -20.56 -9.47
CA MET A 133 8.08 -20.26 -9.54
C MET A 133 7.64 -19.71 -10.90
N GLN A 134 8.48 -18.94 -11.58
CA GLN A 134 8.08 -18.19 -12.77
C GLN A 134 8.85 -18.59 -14.04
N ALA A 135 9.78 -19.54 -13.95
CA ALA A 135 10.68 -19.93 -15.03
C ALA A 135 11.43 -18.75 -15.69
N THR A 136 11.60 -17.66 -14.93
CA THR A 136 12.31 -16.44 -15.35
C THR A 136 13.60 -16.33 -14.56
N GLU A 137 14.69 -15.90 -15.20
CA GLU A 137 15.97 -15.74 -14.53
C GLU A 137 15.92 -14.58 -13.54
N PHE A 138 16.07 -14.87 -12.25
CA PHE A 138 16.18 -13.92 -11.16
C PHE A 138 17.60 -13.90 -10.60
N SER A 139 18.34 -12.84 -10.91
CA SER A 139 19.67 -12.58 -10.32
C SER A 139 19.87 -11.08 -10.19
N LEU A 140 20.78 -10.62 -9.33
CA LEU A 140 21.07 -9.17 -9.24
C LEU A 140 21.68 -8.59 -10.53
N ALA A 141 22.04 -9.42 -11.51
CA ALA A 141 22.44 -8.94 -12.83
C ALA A 141 21.26 -8.38 -13.63
N ASN A 142 20.03 -8.86 -13.40
CA ASN A 142 18.83 -8.49 -14.16
C ASN A 142 17.64 -8.05 -13.32
N VAL A 143 17.69 -8.21 -11.99
CA VAL A 143 16.62 -7.87 -11.06
C VAL A 143 17.17 -7.05 -9.90
N ASP A 144 16.52 -5.93 -9.58
CA ASP A 144 16.73 -5.24 -8.31
C ASP A 144 15.78 -5.81 -7.25
N VAL A 145 16.17 -5.82 -5.98
CA VAL A 145 15.35 -6.36 -4.88
C VAL A 145 15.09 -5.25 -3.87
N ALA A 146 13.83 -4.88 -3.65
CA ALA A 146 13.47 -3.82 -2.73
C ALA A 146 12.55 -4.30 -1.61
N LEU A 147 12.72 -3.71 -0.41
CA LEU A 147 11.85 -3.94 0.74
C LEU A 147 10.59 -3.08 0.62
N ALA A 148 9.44 -3.72 0.47
CA ALA A 148 8.14 -3.04 0.40
C ALA A 148 7.76 -2.37 1.73
N ALA A 149 8.13 -2.99 2.86
CA ALA A 149 7.85 -2.51 4.22
C ALA A 149 6.35 -2.15 4.41
N GLY A 150 5.48 -3.07 4.05
CA GLY A 150 4.03 -2.94 4.17
C GLY A 150 3.49 -1.77 3.33
N SER A 151 2.62 -0.95 3.91
CA SER A 151 1.96 0.15 3.19
C SER A 151 2.90 1.26 2.68
N ARG A 152 4.17 1.28 3.10
CA ARG A 152 5.14 2.31 2.68
C ARG A 152 5.34 2.32 1.16
N VAL A 153 5.41 1.14 0.54
CA VAL A 153 5.58 1.02 -0.91
C VAL A 153 4.43 1.65 -1.71
N GLY A 154 3.25 1.76 -1.10
CA GLY A 154 2.07 2.44 -1.66
C GLY A 154 2.16 3.97 -1.64
N SER A 155 3.23 4.57 -1.10
CA SER A 155 3.40 6.02 -1.08
C SER A 155 3.44 6.61 -2.49
N ALA A 156 2.70 7.71 -2.71
CA ALA A 156 2.76 8.44 -3.98
C ALA A 156 4.16 8.99 -4.29
N LEU A 157 4.96 9.27 -3.27
CA LEU A 157 6.34 9.74 -3.43
C LEU A 157 7.25 8.70 -4.09
N LEU A 158 6.97 7.40 -3.93
CA LEU A 158 7.76 6.34 -4.55
C LEU A 158 7.33 6.02 -5.99
N GLN A 159 6.18 6.55 -6.43
CA GLN A 159 5.66 6.26 -7.76
C GLN A 159 6.64 6.61 -8.89
N PRO A 160 7.32 7.79 -8.90
CA PRO A 160 8.26 8.11 -9.97
C PRO A 160 9.47 7.17 -10.03
N PHE A 161 9.86 6.57 -8.91
CA PHE A 161 10.90 5.54 -8.88
C PHE A 161 10.39 4.19 -9.38
N LEU A 162 9.30 3.70 -8.82
CA LEU A 162 8.73 2.39 -9.17
C LEU A 162 8.26 2.33 -10.63
N SER A 163 7.82 3.45 -11.20
CA SER A 163 7.42 3.53 -12.61
C SER A 163 8.59 3.44 -13.60
N GLN A 164 9.84 3.39 -13.15
CA GLN A 164 11.00 3.14 -14.02
C GLN A 164 11.16 1.67 -14.39
N TYR A 165 10.53 0.76 -13.62
CA TYR A 165 10.60 -0.68 -13.86
C TYR A 165 9.57 -1.10 -14.91
N GLN A 166 10.02 -1.95 -15.82
CA GLN A 166 9.14 -2.56 -16.84
C GLN A 166 8.27 -3.66 -16.24
N GLN A 167 8.80 -4.33 -15.21
CA GLN A 167 8.12 -5.41 -14.50
C GLN A 167 8.44 -5.36 -13.01
N ILE A 168 7.41 -5.51 -12.19
CA ILE A 168 7.49 -5.54 -10.72
C ILE A 168 6.86 -6.83 -10.23
N TRP A 169 7.66 -7.69 -9.60
CA TRP A 169 7.19 -8.90 -8.93
C TRP A 169 7.00 -8.65 -7.45
N CYS A 170 5.81 -8.95 -6.92
CA CYS A 170 5.48 -8.84 -5.50
C CYS A 170 5.68 -10.18 -4.82
N ALA A 171 6.80 -10.34 -4.12
CA ALA A 171 7.07 -11.45 -3.21
C ALA A 171 6.49 -11.09 -1.85
N PHE A 172 5.18 -11.32 -1.70
CA PHE A 172 4.39 -10.99 -0.52
C PHE A 172 3.83 -12.26 0.10
N ASP A 173 3.46 -12.21 1.36
CA ASP A 173 2.81 -13.31 2.05
C ASP A 173 1.52 -13.75 1.34
N TYR A 174 1.16 -15.00 1.50
CA TYR A 174 -0.09 -15.51 0.93
C TYR A 174 -1.19 -15.36 1.98
N ASP A 175 -1.61 -14.11 2.18
CA ASP A 175 -2.67 -13.74 3.11
C ASP A 175 -3.55 -12.59 2.59
N ALA A 176 -4.56 -12.20 3.37
CA ALA A 176 -5.49 -11.15 2.97
C ALA A 176 -4.88 -9.75 2.96
N ALA A 177 -3.93 -9.46 3.85
CA ALA A 177 -3.31 -8.13 3.95
C ALA A 177 -2.35 -7.88 2.78
N ALA A 178 -1.54 -8.88 2.45
CA ALA A 178 -0.64 -8.87 1.31
C ALA A 178 -1.39 -8.74 -0.03
N LEU A 179 -2.49 -9.46 -0.20
CA LEU A 179 -3.34 -9.36 -1.40
C LEU A 179 -4.07 -8.01 -1.49
N GLU A 180 -4.46 -7.41 -0.36
CA GLU A 180 -5.01 -6.05 -0.34
C GLU A 180 -3.96 -5.00 -0.73
N LEU A 181 -2.73 -5.14 -0.24
CA LEU A 181 -1.60 -4.31 -0.65
C LEU A 181 -1.33 -4.47 -2.16
N TYR A 182 -1.30 -5.71 -2.64
CA TYR A 182 -1.13 -6.00 -4.05
C TYR A 182 -2.23 -5.38 -4.91
N ASP A 183 -3.50 -5.50 -4.52
CA ASP A 183 -4.65 -4.87 -5.21
C ASP A 183 -4.48 -3.35 -5.29
N HIS A 184 -4.05 -2.72 -4.18
CA HIS A 184 -3.78 -1.29 -4.15
C HIS A 184 -2.67 -0.88 -5.14
N LEU A 185 -1.59 -1.64 -5.20
CA LEU A 185 -0.49 -1.39 -6.14
C LEU A 185 -0.90 -1.69 -7.59
N ALA A 186 -1.66 -2.76 -7.83
CA ALA A 186 -2.14 -3.14 -9.16
C ALA A 186 -3.03 -2.08 -9.81
N LYS A 187 -3.83 -1.37 -9.02
CA LYS A 187 -4.60 -0.21 -9.49
C LYS A 187 -3.74 0.94 -10.00
N ARG A 188 -2.51 1.05 -9.53
CA ARG A 188 -1.57 2.12 -9.90
C ARG A 188 -0.62 1.71 -11.01
N TYR A 189 -0.09 0.49 -10.96
CA TYR A 189 0.97 0.03 -11.87
C TYR A 189 0.44 -0.87 -13.00
N GLY A 190 -0.80 -1.35 -12.89
CA GLY A 190 -1.45 -2.12 -13.95
C GLY A 190 -0.68 -3.41 -14.30
N ASN A 191 -0.52 -3.65 -15.59
CA ASN A 191 0.04 -4.90 -16.10
C ASN A 191 1.55 -5.10 -15.84
N CYS A 192 2.27 -4.06 -15.42
CA CYS A 192 3.68 -4.23 -15.05
C CYS A 192 3.86 -4.88 -13.66
N LEU A 193 2.79 -4.94 -12.85
CA LEU A 193 2.81 -5.56 -11.54
C LEU A 193 2.31 -7.01 -11.61
N GLN A 194 3.06 -7.93 -11.00
CA GLN A 194 2.70 -9.34 -10.92
C GLN A 194 2.92 -9.86 -9.50
N PHE A 195 2.05 -10.77 -9.06
CA PHE A 195 2.19 -11.45 -7.78
C PHE A 195 3.07 -12.68 -7.95
N LEU A 196 4.06 -12.85 -7.08
CA LEU A 196 4.96 -14.00 -7.11
C LEU A 196 4.31 -15.19 -6.42
N ALA A 197 3.72 -16.09 -7.20
CA ALA A 197 3.17 -17.35 -6.72
C ALA A 197 3.47 -18.47 -7.72
N ALA A 198 3.67 -19.67 -7.20
CA ALA A 198 3.79 -20.84 -8.08
C ALA A 198 2.47 -21.05 -8.84
N PRO A 199 2.53 -21.49 -10.12
CA PRO A 199 1.34 -21.85 -10.88
C PRO A 199 0.55 -23.00 -10.24
N ASP A 200 1.25 -23.95 -9.61
CA ASP A 200 0.67 -25.03 -8.82
C ASP A 200 1.21 -24.97 -7.39
N LEU A 201 0.32 -24.72 -6.44
CA LEU A 201 0.61 -24.67 -5.01
C LEU A 201 0.32 -25.99 -4.28
N THR A 202 -0.19 -27.00 -4.98
CA THR A 202 -0.56 -28.30 -4.38
C THR A 202 0.59 -28.95 -3.58
N PRO A 203 1.85 -28.94 -4.06
CA PRO A 203 2.98 -29.50 -3.30
C PRO A 203 3.24 -28.78 -1.98
N TRP A 204 2.74 -27.56 -1.82
CA TRP A 204 3.01 -26.68 -0.69
C TRP A 204 1.84 -26.54 0.28
N TYR A 205 0.73 -27.23 0.07
CA TYR A 205 -0.46 -27.14 0.94
C TYR A 205 -0.13 -27.42 2.42
N GLY A 206 0.79 -28.33 2.70
CA GLY A 206 1.24 -28.61 4.06
C GLY A 206 1.98 -27.44 4.75
N LYS A 207 2.42 -26.44 4.00
CA LYS A 207 3.07 -25.22 4.52
C LYS A 207 2.11 -24.09 4.83
N PHE A 208 0.84 -24.20 4.39
CA PHE A 208 -0.22 -23.27 4.75
C PHE A 208 -0.67 -23.54 6.19
N GLN A 209 -0.09 -22.85 7.17
CA GLN A 209 -0.30 -23.09 8.59
C GLN A 209 -0.76 -21.85 9.37
N ALA A 210 -0.60 -20.64 8.80
CA ALA A 210 -1.01 -19.41 9.46
C ALA A 210 -2.54 -19.29 9.48
N GLN A 211 -3.12 -19.15 10.67
CA GLN A 211 -4.57 -19.11 10.82
C GLN A 211 -5.15 -17.74 10.49
N PRO A 212 -6.21 -17.66 9.65
CA PRO A 212 -6.97 -16.44 9.47
C PRO A 212 -7.60 -16.00 10.81
N LYS A 213 -7.56 -14.70 11.11
CA LYS A 213 -8.16 -14.11 12.31
C LYS A 213 -9.69 -14.24 12.34
N SER A 214 -10.31 -14.43 11.17
CA SER A 214 -11.76 -14.63 11.03
C SER A 214 -12.11 -15.29 9.69
N PRO A 215 -13.28 -15.92 9.57
CA PRO A 215 -13.78 -16.44 8.29
C PRO A 215 -13.90 -15.35 7.20
N SER A 216 -14.21 -14.12 7.59
CA SER A 216 -14.31 -12.99 6.65
C SER A 216 -12.94 -12.60 6.06
N GLN A 217 -11.87 -12.73 6.84
CA GLN A 217 -10.51 -12.50 6.34
C GLN A 217 -10.13 -13.54 5.27
N LEU A 218 -10.45 -14.81 5.50
CA LEU A 218 -10.23 -15.86 4.51
C LEU A 218 -11.04 -15.61 3.23
N ALA A 219 -12.34 -15.27 3.38
CA ALA A 219 -13.19 -14.96 2.25
C ALA A 219 -12.65 -13.78 1.41
N LYS A 220 -12.17 -12.72 2.08
CA LYS A 220 -11.54 -11.57 1.44
C LYS A 220 -10.28 -11.97 0.66
N ALA A 221 -9.43 -12.83 1.23
CA ALA A 221 -8.24 -13.33 0.53
C ALA A 221 -8.59 -14.10 -0.74
N VAL A 222 -9.59 -14.99 -0.68
CA VAL A 222 -10.08 -15.74 -1.84
C VAL A 222 -10.65 -14.80 -2.91
N GLU A 223 -11.39 -13.77 -2.51
CA GLU A 223 -11.95 -12.77 -3.42
C GLU A 223 -10.84 -12.01 -4.17
N PHE A 224 -9.86 -11.47 -3.46
CA PHE A 224 -8.72 -10.78 -4.08
C PHE A 224 -7.91 -11.70 -4.98
N ALA A 225 -7.62 -12.94 -4.56
CA ALA A 225 -6.89 -13.90 -5.36
C ALA A 225 -7.61 -14.14 -6.71
N ARG A 226 -8.92 -14.36 -6.70
CA ARG A 226 -9.73 -14.54 -7.91
C ARG A 226 -9.79 -13.27 -8.77
N GLN A 227 -9.96 -12.10 -8.16
CA GLN A 227 -9.95 -10.82 -8.85
C GLN A 227 -8.68 -10.62 -9.68
N HIS A 228 -7.54 -11.06 -9.15
CA HIS A 228 -6.24 -10.95 -9.79
C HIS A 228 -5.81 -12.22 -10.57
N ARG A 229 -6.73 -13.16 -10.81
CA ARG A 229 -6.48 -14.43 -11.54
C ARG A 229 -5.38 -15.29 -10.93
N LEU A 230 -5.25 -15.23 -9.62
CA LEU A 230 -4.39 -16.09 -8.81
C LEU A 230 -5.19 -17.33 -8.36
N ASP A 231 -5.74 -18.06 -9.33
CA ASP A 231 -6.71 -19.14 -9.06
C ASP A 231 -6.09 -20.25 -8.20
N GLY A 232 -4.82 -20.62 -8.46
CA GLY A 232 -4.10 -21.60 -7.63
C GLY A 232 -3.99 -21.18 -6.16
N LEU A 233 -3.82 -19.87 -5.90
CA LEU A 233 -3.78 -19.32 -4.55
C LEU A 233 -5.17 -19.32 -3.89
N ALA A 234 -6.22 -18.97 -4.64
CA ALA A 234 -7.61 -19.06 -4.18
C ALA A 234 -7.98 -20.48 -3.78
N ASP A 235 -7.58 -21.47 -4.60
CA ASP A 235 -7.83 -22.90 -4.35
C ASP A 235 -7.03 -23.41 -3.13
N ALA A 236 -5.77 -22.95 -2.95
CA ALA A 236 -4.98 -23.26 -1.77
C ALA A 236 -5.68 -22.74 -0.49
N PHE A 237 -6.18 -21.49 -0.46
CA PHE A 237 -6.93 -20.95 0.66
C PHE A 237 -8.23 -21.74 0.93
N LEU A 238 -8.96 -22.11 -0.11
CA LEU A 238 -10.19 -22.86 0.04
C LEU A 238 -9.96 -24.28 0.55
N THR A 239 -8.86 -24.90 0.18
CA THR A 239 -8.52 -26.27 0.54
C THR A 239 -7.94 -26.34 1.94
N THR A 240 -6.93 -25.52 2.22
CA THR A 240 -6.19 -25.57 3.48
C THR A 240 -6.90 -24.83 4.62
N LYS A 241 -7.72 -23.82 4.30
CA LYS A 241 -8.33 -22.85 5.26
C LYS A 241 -7.29 -22.03 6.03
N HIS A 242 -6.05 -21.99 5.55
CA HIS A 242 -4.93 -21.30 6.18
C HIS A 242 -4.23 -20.39 5.17
N PHE A 243 -3.40 -19.51 5.70
CA PHE A 243 -2.48 -18.65 4.98
C PHE A 243 -1.06 -19.23 5.01
N LEU A 244 -0.16 -18.65 4.22
CA LEU A 244 1.25 -19.00 4.20
C LEU A 244 2.09 -17.74 4.32
N GLU A 245 2.98 -17.73 5.32
CA GLU A 245 4.05 -16.75 5.47
C GLU A 245 5.23 -17.17 4.60
N GLN A 246 5.74 -16.28 3.77
CA GLN A 246 6.75 -16.65 2.76
C GLN A 246 8.08 -17.14 3.35
N GLU A 247 8.41 -16.80 4.58
CA GLU A 247 9.61 -17.29 5.27
C GLU A 247 9.69 -18.84 5.31
N VAL A 248 8.53 -19.48 5.37
CA VAL A 248 8.45 -20.95 5.37
C VAL A 248 9.00 -21.54 4.07
N LEU A 249 9.01 -20.77 2.98
CA LEU A 249 9.53 -21.19 1.68
C LEU A 249 11.06 -21.13 1.61
N LEU A 250 11.69 -20.33 2.49
CA LEU A 250 13.16 -20.21 2.57
C LEU A 250 13.81 -21.27 3.48
N ALA A 251 13.01 -22.08 4.18
CA ALA A 251 13.48 -23.07 5.14
C ALA A 251 13.93 -24.40 4.50
N GLU A 252 14.08 -24.49 3.17
CA GLU A 252 14.51 -25.69 2.43
C GLU A 252 15.94 -25.65 1.97
#